data_fe90669ffb7d604c4c574ef00b5afc65
#
_entry.id   fe90669ffb7d604c4c574ef00b5afc65
#
_cell.length_a   1.000
_cell.length_b   1.000
_cell.length_c   1.000
_cell.angle_alpha   90.00
_cell.angle_beta   90.00
_cell.angle_gamma   90.00
#
_symmetry.space_group_name_H-M   'P 1'
#
loop_
_entity.id
_entity.type
_entity.pdbx_description
1 polymer ?
#
loop_
_entity_poly.entity_id
_entity_poly.type
_entity_poly.pdbx_seq_one_letter_code
_entity_poly.pdbx_strand_id
1 'polypeptide(L)'
;MATDPSLILAGTLDLLILKTLSVGALHGYGIAQHIHRLSHDALRVEEGSLYPALRRMQVKGWVTSEMKRTPTGRDARYYRITATGKKQLATEEKLFRSSVAATTLVLEGTA
;
A
#
# COMPACT_ATOMS: atom_id res chain seq x y z
N MET A 1 2.00 -21.07 -18.97
CA MET A 1 1.60 -19.70 -19.10
C MET A 1 1.76 -18.93 -17.81
N ALA A 2 2.46 -17.87 -17.89
CA ALA A 2 2.63 -17.05 -16.72
C ALA A 2 1.34 -16.30 -16.45
N THR A 3 0.84 -16.38 -15.25
CA THR A 3 -0.23 -15.52 -14.83
C THR A 3 0.37 -14.42 -14.03
N ASP A 4 -0.08 -13.23 -14.30
CA ASP A 4 0.30 -12.13 -13.45
C ASP A 4 -0.58 -12.20 -12.20
N PRO A 5 -0.01 -12.58 -11.07
CA PRO A 5 -0.81 -12.76 -9.86
C PRO A 5 -1.28 -11.46 -9.25
N SER A 6 -0.81 -10.32 -9.74
CA SER A 6 -1.15 -9.06 -9.13
C SER A 6 -1.54 -8.04 -10.17
N LEU A 7 -2.58 -7.28 -9.86
CA LEU A 7 -3.03 -6.16 -10.69
C LEU A 7 -2.55 -4.82 -10.14
N ILE A 8 -1.55 -4.82 -9.26
CA ILE A 8 -1.03 -3.58 -8.71
C ILE A 8 -0.36 -2.77 -9.81
N LEU A 9 -0.91 -1.59 -10.07
CA LEU A 9 -0.36 -0.69 -11.06
C LEU A 9 0.94 -0.08 -10.56
N ALA A 10 1.85 0.18 -11.48
CA ALA A 10 3.12 0.81 -11.14
C ALA A 10 2.85 2.12 -10.40
N GLY A 11 3.57 2.35 -9.32
CA GLY A 11 3.46 3.56 -8.54
C GLY A 11 2.32 3.61 -7.54
N THR A 12 1.50 2.56 -7.44
CA THR A 12 0.36 2.58 -6.50
C THR A 12 0.62 1.79 -5.22
N LEU A 13 1.73 1.10 -5.10
CA LEU A 13 1.99 0.32 -3.90
C LEU A 13 2.06 1.19 -2.65
N ASP A 14 2.73 2.33 -2.74
CA ASP A 14 2.83 3.25 -1.59
C ASP A 14 1.45 3.71 -1.15
N LEU A 15 0.58 4.04 -2.10
CA LEU A 15 -0.79 4.45 -1.81
C LEU A 15 -1.53 3.35 -1.05
N LEU A 16 -1.42 2.11 -1.51
CA LEU A 16 -2.09 0.98 -0.88
C LEU A 16 -1.61 0.75 0.54
N ILE A 17 -0.29 0.86 0.76
CA ILE A 17 0.29 0.68 2.08
C ILE A 17 -0.16 1.80 3.02
N LEU A 18 -0.07 3.05 2.57
CA LEU A 18 -0.46 4.18 3.41
C LEU A 18 -1.93 4.10 3.77
N LYS A 19 -2.78 3.74 2.82
CA LYS A 19 -4.21 3.60 3.09
C LYS A 19 -4.47 2.50 4.12
N THR A 20 -3.79 1.38 3.99
CA THR A 20 -3.91 0.29 4.94
C THR A 20 -3.53 0.76 6.35
N LEU A 21 -2.42 1.47 6.47
CA LEU A 21 -1.96 1.93 7.78
C LEU A 21 -2.79 3.08 8.33
N SER A 22 -3.62 3.72 7.50
CA SER A 22 -4.52 4.76 8.00
C SER A 22 -5.60 4.20 8.92
N VAL A 23 -5.84 2.90 8.85
CA VAL A 23 -6.82 2.23 9.71
C VAL A 23 -6.21 1.86 11.06
N GLY A 24 -4.92 1.55 11.08
CA GLY A 24 -4.22 1.17 12.31
C GLY A 24 -2.87 0.57 12.00
N ALA A 25 -2.06 0.41 13.04
CA ALA A 25 -0.73 -0.15 12.89
C ALA A 25 -0.82 -1.64 12.55
N LEU A 26 0.07 -2.09 11.66
CA LEU A 26 0.13 -3.49 11.25
C LEU A 26 1.57 -3.87 10.94
N HIS A 27 1.89 -5.15 11.11
CA HIS A 27 3.16 -5.70 10.61
C HIS A 27 3.03 -5.97 9.11
N GLY A 28 4.18 -6.25 8.47
CA GLY A 28 4.22 -6.39 7.01
C GLY A 28 3.25 -7.44 6.47
N TYR A 29 3.21 -8.61 7.11
CA TYR A 29 2.30 -9.66 6.66
C TYR A 29 0.86 -9.20 6.75
N GLY A 30 0.50 -8.50 7.83
CA GLY A 30 -0.84 -7.97 7.99
C GLY A 30 -1.20 -6.94 6.93
N ILE A 31 -0.23 -6.11 6.53
CA ILE A 31 -0.44 -5.13 5.45
C ILE A 31 -0.77 -5.86 4.15
N ALA A 32 0.06 -6.85 3.79
CA ALA A 32 -0.14 -7.59 2.55
C ALA A 32 -1.48 -8.32 2.54
N GLN A 33 -1.84 -8.95 3.66
CA GLN A 33 -3.12 -9.66 3.76
C GLN A 33 -4.32 -8.71 3.67
N HIS A 34 -4.21 -7.55 4.28
CA HIS A 34 -5.28 -6.56 4.23
C HIS A 34 -5.56 -6.12 2.79
N ILE A 35 -4.51 -5.81 2.05
CA ILE A 35 -4.64 -5.39 0.66
C ILE A 35 -5.24 -6.50 -0.19
N HIS A 36 -4.76 -7.72 0.01
CA HIS A 36 -5.24 -8.87 -0.74
C HIS A 36 -6.72 -9.11 -0.47
N ARG A 37 -7.11 -9.08 0.79
CA ARG A 37 -8.50 -9.32 1.19
C ARG A 37 -9.44 -8.23 0.68
N LEU A 38 -9.09 -6.95 0.86
CA LEU A 38 -9.98 -5.87 0.45
C LEU A 38 -10.13 -5.77 -1.05
N SER A 39 -9.17 -6.28 -1.81
CA SER A 39 -9.24 -6.29 -3.27
C SER A 39 -9.88 -7.56 -3.81
N HIS A 40 -10.49 -8.37 -2.96
CA HIS A 40 -11.07 -9.66 -3.35
C HIS A 40 -10.03 -10.51 -4.08
N ASP A 41 -8.85 -10.60 -3.47
CA ASP A 41 -7.72 -11.43 -3.92
C ASP A 41 -7.07 -10.97 -5.24
N ALA A 42 -7.46 -9.81 -5.75
CA ALA A 42 -6.93 -9.32 -7.01
C ALA A 42 -5.54 -8.69 -6.87
N LEU A 43 -5.29 -8.01 -5.76
CA LEU A 43 -4.01 -7.34 -5.54
C LEU A 43 -3.16 -8.15 -4.58
N ARG A 44 -1.99 -8.57 -5.05
CA ARG A 44 -1.07 -9.37 -4.28
C ARG A 44 0.24 -8.61 -4.09
N VAL A 45 0.64 -8.42 -2.84
CA VAL A 45 1.86 -7.70 -2.51
C VAL A 45 2.95 -8.71 -2.18
N GLU A 46 4.01 -8.71 -2.96
CA GLU A 46 5.15 -9.61 -2.73
C GLU A 46 6.10 -8.99 -1.71
N GLU A 47 6.73 -9.83 -0.89
CA GLU A 47 7.68 -9.37 0.11
C GLU A 47 8.83 -8.59 -0.51
N GLY A 48 9.26 -9.01 -1.70
CA GLY A 48 10.33 -8.34 -2.40
C GLY A 48 10.02 -6.90 -2.77
N SER A 49 8.75 -6.53 -2.83
CA SER A 49 8.33 -5.16 -3.11
C SER A 49 7.92 -4.45 -1.82
N LEU A 50 7.31 -5.18 -0.90
CA LEU A 50 6.73 -4.60 0.31
C LEU A 50 7.78 -3.99 1.23
N TYR A 51 8.80 -4.78 1.59
CA TYR A 51 9.78 -4.30 2.59
C TYR A 51 10.65 -3.16 2.08
N PRO A 52 11.10 -3.17 0.83
CA PRO A 52 11.79 -1.98 0.30
C PRO A 52 10.91 -0.74 0.29
N ALA A 53 9.60 -0.89 0.00
CA ALA A 53 8.67 0.24 0.03
C ALA A 53 8.51 0.79 1.43
N LEU A 54 8.36 -0.10 2.42
CA LEU A 54 8.23 0.32 3.82
C LEU A 54 9.48 1.05 4.29
N ARG A 55 10.67 0.54 3.91
CA ARG A 55 11.92 1.20 4.27
C ARG A 55 12.01 2.59 3.66
N ARG A 56 11.64 2.73 2.39
CA ARG A 56 11.65 4.01 1.71
C ARG A 56 10.69 4.99 2.38
N MET A 57 9.51 4.53 2.74
CA MET A 57 8.52 5.37 3.40
C MET A 57 8.97 5.77 4.79
N GLN A 58 9.69 4.89 5.48
CA GLN A 58 10.22 5.21 6.80
C GLN A 58 11.29 6.30 6.69
N VAL A 59 12.17 6.21 5.69
CA VAL A 59 13.19 7.23 5.45
C VAL A 59 12.53 8.59 5.15
N LYS A 60 11.42 8.58 4.43
CA LYS A 60 10.70 9.82 4.11
C LYS A 60 9.87 10.34 5.27
N GLY A 61 9.79 9.60 6.36
CA GLY A 61 9.03 10.04 7.52
C GLY A 61 7.53 9.83 7.39
N TRP A 62 7.09 9.05 6.42
CA TRP A 62 5.66 8.77 6.23
C TRP A 62 5.15 7.69 7.18
N VAL A 63 6.04 6.80 7.62
CA VAL A 63 5.71 5.75 8.58
C VAL A 63 6.82 5.66 9.62
N THR A 64 6.47 5.15 10.80
CA THR A 64 7.42 4.74 11.82
C THR A 64 7.20 3.27 12.09
N SER A 65 8.16 2.65 12.76
CA SER A 65 8.02 1.24 13.09
C SER A 65 8.59 0.95 14.46
N GLU A 66 8.10 -0.13 15.07
CA GLU A 66 8.64 -0.62 16.33
C GLU A 66 8.43 -2.12 16.39
N MET A 67 9.31 -2.79 17.13
CA MET A 67 9.19 -4.23 17.35
C MET A 67 8.15 -4.48 18.43
N LYS A 68 7.24 -5.41 18.16
CA LYS A 68 6.23 -5.81 19.13
C LYS A 68 6.01 -7.30 19.02
N ARG A 69 5.48 -7.88 20.09
CA ARG A 69 5.11 -9.28 20.08
C ARG A 69 3.74 -9.44 19.43
N THR A 70 3.65 -10.36 18.48
CA THR A 70 2.37 -10.67 17.84
C THR A 70 1.52 -11.54 18.77
N PRO A 71 0.22 -11.68 18.48
CA PRO A 71 -0.64 -12.57 19.28
C PRO A 71 -0.16 -14.00 19.33
N THR A 72 0.60 -14.46 18.33
CA THR A 72 1.15 -15.81 18.30
C THR A 72 2.45 -15.94 19.08
N GLY A 73 2.92 -14.87 19.74
CA GLY A 73 4.11 -14.88 20.55
C GLY A 73 5.41 -14.62 19.82
N ARG A 74 5.36 -14.25 18.55
CA ARG A 74 6.53 -13.93 17.75
C ARG A 74 6.76 -12.43 17.72
N ASP A 75 8.01 -12.03 17.62
CA ASP A 75 8.32 -10.61 17.45
C ASP A 75 8.14 -10.22 15.99
N ALA A 76 7.54 -9.06 15.77
CA ALA A 76 7.37 -8.54 14.44
C ALA A 76 7.47 -7.02 14.48
N ARG A 77 7.89 -6.45 13.36
CA ARG A 77 7.98 -5.00 13.24
C ARG A 77 6.62 -4.47 12.79
N TYR A 78 6.05 -3.60 13.61
CA TYR A 78 4.77 -2.97 13.32
C TYR A 78 5.03 -1.58 12.76
N TYR A 79 4.26 -1.22 11.76
CA TYR A 79 4.37 0.07 11.07
C TYR A 79 3.14 0.90 11.38
N ARG A 80 3.37 2.20 11.53
CA ARG A 80 2.32 3.16 11.85
C ARG A 80 2.47 4.37 10.94
N ILE A 81 1.36 4.88 10.40
CA ILE A 81 1.40 6.08 9.57
C ILE A 81 1.61 7.31 10.46
N THR A 82 2.40 8.25 9.96
CA THR A 82 2.65 9.52 10.67
C THR A 82 1.71 10.60 10.13
N ALA A 83 1.73 11.78 10.78
CA ALA A 83 0.97 12.91 10.27
C ALA A 83 1.41 13.28 8.85
N THR A 84 2.73 13.25 8.60
CA THR A 84 3.26 13.50 7.26
C THR A 84 2.78 12.43 6.28
N GLY A 85 2.73 11.17 6.74
CA GLY A 85 2.21 10.08 5.90
C GLY A 85 0.75 10.26 5.56
N LYS A 86 -0.06 10.78 6.49
CA LYS A 86 -1.47 11.04 6.21
C LYS A 86 -1.64 12.11 5.14
N LYS A 87 -0.81 13.14 5.17
CA LYS A 87 -0.85 14.17 4.13
C LYS A 87 -0.44 13.58 2.78
N GLN A 88 0.58 12.74 2.79
CA GLN A 88 1.03 12.08 1.57
C GLN A 88 -0.07 11.17 1.03
N LEU A 89 -0.76 10.46 1.89
CA LEU A 89 -1.88 9.60 1.49
C LEU A 89 -2.94 10.42 0.76
N ALA A 90 -3.33 11.57 1.31
CA ALA A 90 -4.34 12.41 0.69
C ALA A 90 -3.90 12.86 -0.70
N THR A 91 -2.64 13.26 -0.85
CA THR A 91 -2.08 13.69 -2.13
C THR A 91 -2.07 12.54 -3.14
N GLU A 92 -1.60 11.38 -2.71
CA GLU A 92 -1.49 10.21 -3.58
C GLU A 92 -2.87 9.71 -4.02
N GLU A 93 -3.82 9.70 -3.10
CA GLU A 93 -5.17 9.24 -3.41
C GLU A 93 -5.84 10.15 -4.43
N LYS A 94 -5.71 11.46 -4.24
CA LYS A 94 -6.29 12.43 -5.16
C LYS A 94 -5.68 12.29 -6.55
N LEU A 95 -4.36 12.17 -6.60
CA LEU A 95 -3.66 12.02 -7.87
C LEU A 95 -4.09 10.74 -8.59
N PHE A 96 -4.18 9.65 -7.85
CA PHE A 96 -4.59 8.37 -8.43
C PHE A 96 -5.99 8.46 -9.03
N ARG A 97 -6.95 8.99 -8.26
CA ARG A 97 -8.33 9.06 -8.73
C ARG A 97 -8.47 9.97 -9.94
N SER A 98 -7.76 11.10 -9.94
CA SER A 98 -7.76 12.01 -11.08
C SER A 98 -7.14 11.36 -12.31
N SER A 99 -6.04 10.64 -12.12
CA SER A 99 -5.36 9.97 -13.22
C SER A 99 -6.22 8.86 -13.83
N VAL A 100 -6.88 8.08 -12.98
CA VAL A 100 -7.77 7.01 -13.46
C VAL A 100 -8.94 7.61 -14.25
N ALA A 101 -9.54 8.68 -13.73
CA ALA A 101 -10.65 9.32 -14.42
C ALA A 101 -10.23 9.85 -15.79
N ALA A 102 -9.09 10.52 -15.85
CA ALA A 102 -8.58 11.07 -17.11
C ALA A 102 -8.21 9.95 -18.08
N THR A 103 -7.58 8.90 -17.60
CA THR A 103 -7.21 7.76 -18.42
C THR A 103 -8.45 7.08 -19.01
N THR A 104 -9.49 6.95 -18.19
CA THR A 104 -10.73 6.33 -18.63
C THR A 104 -11.37 7.15 -19.75
N LEU A 105 -11.32 8.47 -19.63
CA LEU A 105 -11.85 9.34 -20.70
C LEU A 105 -11.15 9.08 -22.03
N VAL A 106 -9.82 8.91 -21.98
CA VAL A 106 -9.06 8.63 -23.20
C VAL A 106 -9.44 7.27 -23.76
N LEU A 107 -9.55 6.26 -22.87
CA LEU A 107 -9.88 4.90 -23.31
C LEU A 107 -11.27 4.84 -23.95
N GLU A 108 -12.19 5.67 -23.50
CA GLU A 108 -13.57 5.68 -23.99
C GLU A 108 -13.79 6.71 -25.09
N GLY A 109 -12.80 7.52 -25.41
CA GLY A 109 -12.93 8.50 -26.46
C GLY A 109 -12.91 7.86 -27.83
N THR A 110 -13.71 8.41 -28.75
CA THR A 110 -13.82 7.87 -30.09
C THR A 110 -13.30 8.82 -31.16
N ALA A 111 -12.89 10.00 -30.81
CA ALA A 111 -12.43 11.00 -31.76
C ALA A 111 -10.96 10.84 -32.08
#